data_c5befde5703fc97d28e906c3a0ee5986
#
_entry.id   c5befde5703fc97d28e906c3a0ee5986
#
_cell.length_a   1.000
_cell.length_b   1.000
_cell.length_c   1.000
_cell.angle_alpha   90.00
_cell.angle_beta   90.00
_cell.angle_gamma   90.00
#
_symmetry.space_group_name_H-M   'P 1'
#
loop_
_entity.id
_entity.type
_entity.pdbx_description
1 polymer ?
#
loop_
_entity_poly.entity_id
_entity_poly.type
_entity_poly.pdbx_seq_one_letter_code
_entity_poly.pdbx_strand_id
1 'polypeptide(L)'
;YISPYGKIVSKWHKTLTHLDWDVEIPANTTADVYLPDGKIEKIGSGKYHYSIDIPARDNRIVEDQFLYEHADFPECHASTIAEMPNGDLVASFFGGTKERNPDVCIWVCRKPKGAKIWTKPMKVADGVFKLNTKEADIAGITAETTDAVGGKATTSDMKRKACWNPVLYLLPDGKLMLFFKIGKDVADW
;
A
#
# COMPACT_ATOMS: atom_id res chain seq x y z
N TYR A 1 23.54 -22.56 6.17
CA TYR A 1 24.67 -21.63 6.14
C TYR A 1 25.95 -22.31 6.62
N ILE A 2 27.08 -22.07 5.99
CA ILE A 2 28.40 -22.53 6.44
C ILE A 2 29.11 -21.36 7.11
N SER A 3 29.28 -21.46 8.41
CA SER A 3 30.04 -20.48 9.20
C SER A 3 31.52 -20.91 9.35
N PRO A 4 32.42 -20.04 9.81
CA PRO A 4 33.80 -20.41 10.16
C PRO A 4 33.87 -21.52 11.21
N TYR A 5 32.81 -21.73 12.00
CA TYR A 5 32.76 -22.76 13.06
C TYR A 5 32.04 -24.04 12.62
N GLY A 6 31.49 -24.06 11.39
CA GLY A 6 30.79 -25.22 10.84
C GLY A 6 29.43 -24.88 10.29
N LYS A 7 28.67 -25.92 9.99
CA LYS A 7 27.34 -25.82 9.39
C LYS A 7 26.29 -25.39 10.41
N ILE A 8 25.52 -24.34 10.07
CA ILE A 8 24.31 -23.93 10.77
C ILE A 8 23.11 -24.36 9.94
N VAL A 9 22.14 -25.02 10.56
CA VAL A 9 20.87 -25.41 9.91
C VAL A 9 19.72 -24.68 10.60
N SER A 10 18.82 -24.14 9.80
CA SER A 10 17.47 -23.71 10.22
C SER A 10 16.53 -24.20 9.13
N LYS A 11 15.82 -25.29 9.41
CA LYS A 11 14.89 -25.92 8.50
C LYS A 11 13.53 -26.02 9.18
N TRP A 12 12.50 -25.48 8.56
CA TRP A 12 11.18 -25.47 9.15
C TRP A 12 10.10 -25.87 8.14
N HIS A 13 9.04 -26.43 8.68
CA HIS A 13 7.76 -26.65 8.02
C HIS A 13 6.67 -26.02 8.85
N LYS A 14 5.90 -25.12 8.24
CA LYS A 14 4.85 -24.37 8.93
C LYS A 14 3.50 -24.61 8.25
N THR A 15 2.51 -24.93 9.05
CA THR A 15 1.09 -24.91 8.70
C THR A 15 0.40 -23.71 9.34
N LEU A 16 -0.93 -23.62 9.22
CA LEU A 16 -1.70 -22.55 9.87
C LEU A 16 -1.65 -22.63 11.41
N THR A 17 -1.50 -23.81 11.96
CA THR A 17 -1.61 -24.07 13.40
C THR A 17 -0.40 -24.75 14.02
N HIS A 18 0.61 -25.08 13.22
CA HIS A 18 1.75 -25.84 13.70
C HIS A 18 3.06 -25.44 12.99
N LEU A 19 4.17 -25.45 13.74
CA LEU A 19 5.53 -25.24 13.26
C LEU A 19 6.42 -26.40 13.72
N ASP A 20 6.99 -27.14 12.78
CA ASP A 20 8.13 -28.01 13.00
C ASP A 20 9.42 -27.30 12.56
N TRP A 21 10.41 -27.23 13.44
CA TRP A 21 11.62 -26.49 13.18
C TRP A 21 12.86 -27.22 13.66
N ASP A 22 13.74 -27.61 12.75
CA ASP A 22 15.02 -28.22 13.00
C ASP A 22 16.12 -27.16 13.00
N VAL A 23 16.90 -27.10 14.07
CA VAL A 23 18.03 -26.20 14.25
C VAL A 23 19.29 -27.01 14.55
N GLU A 24 20.37 -26.73 13.83
CA GLU A 24 21.68 -27.31 14.12
C GLU A 24 22.71 -26.20 14.35
N ILE A 25 23.37 -26.24 15.51
CA ILE A 25 24.36 -25.28 15.93
C ILE A 25 25.73 -25.98 15.99
N PRO A 26 26.74 -25.42 15.29
CA PRO A 26 28.08 -26.05 15.24
C PRO A 26 28.80 -26.01 16.58
N ALA A 27 29.83 -26.84 16.71
CA ALA A 27 30.65 -26.95 17.91
C ALA A 27 31.22 -25.58 18.35
N ASN A 28 31.33 -25.39 19.67
CA ASN A 28 31.87 -24.19 20.30
C ASN A 28 31.12 -22.87 19.96
N THR A 29 29.82 -22.98 19.62
CA THR A 29 28.97 -21.83 19.38
C THR A 29 27.67 -21.92 20.16
N THR A 30 27.00 -20.78 20.32
CA THR A 30 25.68 -20.67 20.94
C THR A 30 24.76 -19.90 20.03
N ALA A 31 23.45 -20.04 20.23
CA ALA A 31 22.43 -19.28 19.52
C ALA A 31 21.30 -18.90 20.46
N ASP A 32 20.68 -17.76 20.19
CA ASP A 32 19.41 -17.35 20.78
C ASP A 32 18.30 -17.70 19.79
N VAL A 33 17.37 -18.58 20.19
CA VAL A 33 16.24 -19.01 19.39
C VAL A 33 15.00 -18.26 19.84
N TYR A 34 14.41 -17.50 18.93
CA TYR A 34 13.20 -16.74 19.18
C TYR A 34 11.97 -17.56 18.73
N LEU A 35 11.22 -18.05 19.70
CA LEU A 35 10.05 -18.88 19.45
C LEU A 35 8.81 -18.04 19.13
N PRO A 36 7.83 -18.58 18.37
CA PRO A 36 6.59 -17.87 18.02
C PRO A 36 5.74 -17.41 19.21
N ASP A 37 5.89 -18.06 20.36
CA ASP A 37 5.20 -17.69 21.61
C ASP A 37 5.88 -16.53 22.37
N GLY A 38 6.97 -15.99 21.79
CA GLY A 38 7.74 -14.89 22.37
C GLY A 38 8.83 -15.32 23.34
N LYS A 39 9.00 -16.60 23.60
CA LYS A 39 10.12 -17.12 24.42
C LYS A 39 11.42 -17.03 23.63
N ILE A 40 12.50 -16.81 24.38
CA ILE A 40 13.87 -16.82 23.85
C ILE A 40 14.60 -17.95 24.57
N GLU A 41 15.11 -18.91 23.80
CA GLU A 41 15.95 -19.99 24.32
C GLU A 41 17.39 -19.81 23.90
N LYS A 42 18.30 -19.86 24.87
CA LYS A 42 19.75 -19.91 24.61
C LYS A 42 20.18 -21.35 24.50
N ILE A 43 20.67 -21.74 23.33
CA ILE A 43 21.10 -23.09 23.03
C ILE A 43 22.60 -23.15 22.73
N GLY A 44 23.22 -24.26 23.08
CA GLY A 44 24.61 -24.55 22.73
C GLY A 44 24.74 -25.27 21.38
N SER A 45 25.91 -25.84 21.16
CA SER A 45 26.14 -26.73 20.00
C SER A 45 25.28 -27.97 20.09
N GLY A 46 24.69 -28.39 18.96
CA GLY A 46 23.84 -29.58 18.90
C GLY A 46 22.75 -29.47 17.84
N LYS A 47 21.88 -30.49 17.87
CA LYS A 47 20.69 -30.54 17.02
C LYS A 47 19.46 -30.42 17.90
N TYR A 48 18.59 -29.55 17.53
CA TYR A 48 17.35 -29.25 18.27
C TYR A 48 16.17 -29.37 17.32
N HIS A 49 15.07 -29.86 17.84
CA HIS A 49 13.80 -29.95 17.14
C HIS A 49 12.73 -29.27 17.96
N TYR A 50 12.04 -28.32 17.36
CA TYR A 50 10.93 -27.61 17.94
C TYR A 50 9.65 -28.03 17.22
N SER A 51 8.67 -28.50 17.99
CA SER A 51 7.33 -28.81 17.51
C SER A 51 6.36 -27.92 18.31
N ILE A 52 5.83 -26.89 17.67
CA ILE A 52 5.15 -25.78 18.34
C ILE A 52 3.76 -25.62 17.76
N ASP A 53 2.76 -25.72 18.61
CA ASP A 53 1.41 -25.32 18.24
C ASP A 53 1.35 -23.79 18.18
N ILE A 54 1.07 -23.28 17.00
CA ILE A 54 0.80 -21.87 16.80
C ILE A 54 -0.68 -21.68 17.10
N PRO A 55 -1.05 -20.90 18.13
CA PRO A 55 -2.45 -20.62 18.38
C PRO A 55 -3.06 -20.11 17.08
N ALA A 56 -4.22 -20.67 16.71
CA ALA A 56 -4.98 -20.21 15.56
C ALA A 56 -4.98 -18.69 15.65
N ARG A 57 -4.39 -18.02 14.64
CA ARG A 57 -4.41 -16.56 14.59
C ARG A 57 -5.87 -16.20 14.82
N ASP A 58 -6.13 -15.44 15.87
CA ASP A 58 -7.34 -14.63 15.92
C ASP A 58 -7.58 -14.15 14.51
N ASN A 59 -8.67 -14.58 13.91
CA ASN A 59 -8.93 -14.23 12.50
C ASN A 59 -9.10 -12.71 12.44
N ARG A 60 -7.93 -12.04 12.34
CA ARG A 60 -7.87 -10.55 12.33
C ARG A 60 -8.39 -9.98 11.03
N ILE A 61 -8.73 -10.83 10.08
CA ILE A 61 -9.48 -10.46 8.89
C ILE A 61 -10.95 -10.39 9.31
N VAL A 62 -11.44 -9.18 9.49
CA VAL A 62 -12.83 -8.92 9.83
C VAL A 62 -13.69 -9.04 8.57
N GLU A 63 -13.16 -8.59 7.46
CA GLU A 63 -13.85 -8.60 6.18
C GLU A 63 -12.81 -8.66 5.04
N ASP A 64 -13.12 -9.44 4.00
CA ASP A 64 -12.33 -9.58 2.78
C ASP A 64 -13.28 -9.45 1.58
N GLN A 65 -13.13 -8.37 0.80
CA GLN A 65 -13.93 -8.11 -0.38
C GLN A 65 -13.19 -7.23 -1.38
N PHE A 66 -13.56 -7.35 -2.64
CA PHE A 66 -13.09 -6.41 -3.65
C PHE A 66 -13.74 -5.04 -3.48
N LEU A 67 -13.00 -3.96 -3.73
CA LEU A 67 -13.56 -2.61 -3.83
C LEU A 67 -14.53 -2.49 -5.01
N TYR A 68 -14.23 -3.21 -6.08
CA TYR A 68 -15.04 -3.32 -7.30
C TYR A 68 -14.59 -4.54 -8.10
N GLU A 69 -15.48 -5.09 -8.92
CA GLU A 69 -15.18 -6.19 -9.83
C GLU A 69 -14.94 -5.69 -11.26
N HIS A 70 -15.57 -4.58 -11.62
CA HIS A 70 -15.45 -3.95 -12.94
C HIS A 70 -15.22 -2.45 -12.79
N ALA A 71 -14.31 -1.91 -13.58
CA ALA A 71 -14.00 -0.49 -13.66
C ALA A 71 -13.85 -0.07 -15.13
N ASP A 72 -13.93 1.23 -15.38
CA ASP A 72 -13.77 1.82 -16.73
C ASP A 72 -12.28 1.92 -17.14
N PHE A 73 -11.38 1.30 -16.39
CA PHE A 73 -9.95 1.27 -16.62
C PHE A 73 -9.38 -0.12 -16.32
N PRO A 74 -8.40 -0.62 -17.12
CA PRO A 74 -7.86 -1.97 -16.99
C PRO A 74 -6.78 -2.13 -15.90
N GLU A 75 -6.07 -1.06 -15.52
CA GLU A 75 -4.98 -1.12 -14.54
C GLU A 75 -5.19 -0.16 -13.38
N CYS A 76 -4.88 -0.63 -12.16
CA CYS A 76 -4.88 0.18 -10.94
C CYS A 76 -3.78 -0.27 -9.99
N HIS A 77 -3.22 0.70 -9.21
CA HIS A 77 -2.14 0.46 -8.27
C HIS A 77 -2.21 1.38 -7.05
N ALA A 78 -1.37 1.07 -6.04
CA ALA A 78 -1.06 1.91 -4.90
C ALA A 78 -2.30 2.38 -4.12
N SER A 79 -3.06 1.44 -3.58
CA SER A 79 -4.22 1.74 -2.76
C SER A 79 -3.85 2.28 -1.37
N THR A 80 -4.71 3.13 -0.85
CA THR A 80 -4.73 3.62 0.52
C THR A 80 -6.15 3.58 1.06
N ILE A 81 -6.31 3.45 2.37
CA ILE A 81 -7.62 3.41 3.02
C ILE A 81 -7.60 4.26 4.28
N ALA A 82 -8.71 4.90 4.57
CA ALA A 82 -8.93 5.64 5.82
C ALA A 82 -10.34 5.37 6.35
N GLU A 83 -10.48 5.33 7.67
CA GLU A 83 -11.76 5.31 8.36
C GLU A 83 -12.11 6.72 8.80
N MET A 84 -13.34 7.15 8.46
CA MET A 84 -13.89 8.44 8.85
C MET A 84 -14.45 8.39 10.28
N PRO A 85 -14.56 9.53 10.98
CA PRO A 85 -15.10 9.57 12.35
C PRO A 85 -16.52 8.98 12.51
N ASN A 86 -17.30 8.99 11.43
CA ASN A 86 -18.65 8.38 11.40
C ASN A 86 -18.61 6.87 11.13
N GLY A 87 -17.42 6.28 10.95
CA GLY A 87 -17.21 4.86 10.66
C GLY A 87 -17.37 4.47 9.18
N ASP A 88 -17.45 5.45 8.27
CA ASP A 88 -17.34 5.18 6.82
C ASP A 88 -15.90 4.85 6.47
N LEU A 89 -15.70 3.94 5.52
CA LEU A 89 -14.40 3.68 4.93
C LEU A 89 -14.26 4.41 3.60
N VAL A 90 -13.10 4.98 3.36
CA VAL A 90 -12.72 5.61 2.09
C VAL A 90 -11.44 4.96 1.60
N ALA A 91 -11.44 4.44 0.38
CA ALA A 91 -10.27 3.89 -0.28
C ALA A 91 -9.95 4.73 -1.52
N SER A 92 -8.66 4.98 -1.75
CA SER A 92 -8.18 5.68 -2.93
C SER A 92 -7.05 4.91 -3.60
N PHE A 93 -6.93 5.03 -4.91
CA PHE A 93 -5.92 4.38 -5.74
C PHE A 93 -5.76 5.17 -7.04
N PHE A 94 -4.68 4.92 -7.78
CA PHE A 94 -4.59 5.43 -9.14
C PHE A 94 -4.98 4.34 -10.15
N GLY A 95 -5.53 4.75 -11.29
CA GLY A 95 -5.92 3.82 -12.36
C GLY A 95 -6.12 4.52 -13.70
N GLY A 96 -5.88 3.78 -14.77
CA GLY A 96 -5.96 4.23 -16.15
C GLY A 96 -5.75 3.08 -17.11
N THR A 97 -5.47 3.39 -18.40
CA THR A 97 -5.23 2.34 -19.42
C THR A 97 -3.95 1.57 -19.19
N LYS A 98 -2.93 2.22 -18.66
CA LYS A 98 -1.66 1.63 -18.25
C LYS A 98 -0.92 2.57 -17.33
N GLU A 99 -0.19 2.04 -16.34
CA GLU A 99 0.71 2.84 -15.52
C GLU A 99 1.62 3.74 -16.39
N ARG A 100 1.84 4.98 -15.97
CA ARG A 100 2.58 6.05 -16.68
C ARG A 100 1.82 6.73 -17.81
N ASN A 101 0.70 6.19 -18.26
CA ASN A 101 -0.08 6.85 -19.31
C ASN A 101 -0.72 8.14 -18.78
N PRO A 102 -0.85 9.18 -19.62
CA PRO A 102 -1.42 10.46 -19.19
C PRO A 102 -2.89 10.38 -18.72
N ASP A 103 -3.60 9.29 -19.02
CA ASP A 103 -4.98 9.05 -18.60
C ASP A 103 -5.10 8.47 -17.19
N VAL A 104 -3.98 8.16 -16.54
CA VAL A 104 -3.98 7.68 -15.15
C VAL A 104 -4.47 8.78 -14.22
N CYS A 105 -5.53 8.49 -13.51
CA CYS A 105 -6.25 9.38 -12.60
C CYS A 105 -6.23 8.86 -11.17
N ILE A 106 -6.67 9.66 -10.21
CA ILE A 106 -6.96 9.24 -8.86
C ILE A 106 -8.45 8.93 -8.74
N TRP A 107 -8.73 7.77 -8.17
CA TRP A 107 -10.06 7.23 -7.96
C TRP A 107 -10.33 7.01 -6.48
N VAL A 108 -11.58 7.10 -6.10
CA VAL A 108 -12.05 6.90 -4.72
C VAL A 108 -13.27 6.00 -4.73
N CYS A 109 -13.28 5.03 -3.81
CA CYS A 109 -14.47 4.27 -3.42
C CYS A 109 -14.80 4.60 -1.96
N ARG A 110 -16.07 4.60 -1.61
CA ARG A 110 -16.57 4.80 -0.25
C ARG A 110 -17.44 3.62 0.16
N LYS A 111 -17.28 3.18 1.40
CA LYS A 111 -18.16 2.21 2.04
C LYS A 111 -18.78 2.86 3.27
N PRO A 112 -20.06 3.30 3.19
CA PRO A 112 -20.76 3.83 4.35
C PRO A 112 -20.80 2.81 5.50
N LYS A 113 -20.78 3.27 6.71
CA LYS A 113 -20.89 2.41 7.90
C LYS A 113 -22.11 1.50 7.79
N GLY A 114 -21.88 0.21 7.94
CA GLY A 114 -22.94 -0.80 7.83
C GLY A 114 -23.34 -1.18 6.39
N ALA A 115 -22.78 -0.54 5.37
CA ALA A 115 -22.98 -0.96 3.99
C ALA A 115 -22.25 -2.29 3.72
N LYS A 116 -22.86 -3.16 2.90
CA LYS A 116 -22.27 -4.44 2.52
C LYS A 116 -21.28 -4.32 1.35
N ILE A 117 -21.42 -3.28 0.54
CA ILE A 117 -20.64 -3.07 -0.68
C ILE A 117 -20.06 -1.65 -0.74
N TRP A 118 -18.98 -1.50 -1.46
CA TRP A 118 -18.38 -0.22 -1.80
C TRP A 118 -19.17 0.49 -2.90
N THR A 119 -19.07 1.81 -2.96
CA THR A 119 -19.52 2.58 -4.14
C THR A 119 -18.67 2.23 -5.36
N LYS A 120 -19.18 2.48 -6.55
CA LYS A 120 -18.36 2.44 -7.76
C LYS A 120 -17.18 3.41 -7.65
N PRO A 121 -16.04 3.12 -8.31
CA PRO A 121 -14.92 4.05 -8.41
C PRO A 121 -15.38 5.39 -8.99
N MET A 122 -15.04 6.47 -8.28
CA MET A 122 -15.30 7.83 -8.71
C MET A 122 -13.96 8.53 -8.94
N LYS A 123 -13.78 9.12 -10.13
CA LYS A 123 -12.61 9.92 -10.44
C LYS A 123 -12.65 11.23 -9.64
N VAL A 124 -11.61 11.50 -8.85
CA VAL A 124 -11.52 12.67 -7.98
C VAL A 124 -10.41 13.63 -8.39
N ALA A 125 -9.40 13.14 -9.12
CA ALA A 125 -8.36 13.98 -9.68
C ALA A 125 -7.84 13.37 -10.98
N ASP A 126 -7.42 14.26 -11.88
CA ASP A 126 -6.71 13.91 -13.10
C ASP A 126 -5.43 14.74 -13.20
N GLY A 127 -4.49 14.30 -14.00
CA GLY A 127 -3.20 14.98 -14.18
C GLY A 127 -3.24 16.18 -15.12
N VAL A 128 -4.39 16.84 -15.28
CA VAL A 128 -4.55 18.01 -16.13
C VAL A 128 -4.00 19.24 -15.42
N PHE A 129 -3.11 20.00 -16.07
CA PHE A 129 -2.55 21.23 -15.54
C PHE A 129 -2.36 22.27 -16.64
N LYS A 130 -2.49 23.55 -16.28
CA LYS A 130 -2.14 24.66 -17.16
C LYS A 130 -0.64 24.86 -17.14
N LEU A 131 -0.02 25.01 -18.31
CA LEU A 131 1.32 25.56 -18.41
C LEU A 131 1.25 27.06 -18.12
N ASN A 132 1.78 27.48 -16.98
CA ASN A 132 2.05 28.90 -16.77
C ASN A 132 3.41 29.20 -17.39
N THR A 133 3.42 29.96 -18.52
CA THR A 133 4.60 30.20 -19.36
C THR A 133 5.74 30.98 -18.68
N LYS A 134 5.55 31.42 -17.43
CA LYS A 134 6.58 32.12 -16.64
C LYS A 134 7.16 31.33 -15.47
N GLU A 135 6.58 30.21 -15.10
CA GLU A 135 7.01 29.39 -13.95
C GLU A 135 7.40 27.95 -14.34
N ALA A 136 7.31 27.61 -15.62
CA ALA A 136 7.69 26.27 -16.10
C ALA A 136 9.19 25.96 -15.97
N ASP A 137 10.03 26.95 -15.67
CA ASP A 137 11.48 26.82 -15.63
C ASP A 137 12.08 26.73 -14.21
N ILE A 138 11.28 26.92 -13.18
CA ILE A 138 11.81 26.96 -11.80
C ILE A 138 11.02 26.00 -10.91
N ALA A 139 11.38 24.77 -10.89
CA ALA A 139 10.91 23.77 -9.94
C ALA A 139 9.42 23.41 -10.05
N GLY A 140 9.19 22.27 -10.47
CA GLY A 140 8.11 21.37 -10.17
C GLY A 140 6.87 21.92 -9.49
N ILE A 141 5.82 22.08 -10.26
CA ILE A 141 4.45 21.79 -9.87
C ILE A 141 3.84 22.71 -8.81
N THR A 142 3.33 23.84 -9.23
CA THR A 142 2.09 24.33 -8.67
C THR A 142 0.94 23.76 -9.51
N ALA A 143 0.45 22.60 -9.14
CA ALA A 143 -0.83 22.13 -9.61
C ALA A 143 -1.89 22.94 -8.86
N GLU A 144 -2.27 24.08 -9.37
CA GLU A 144 -3.58 24.63 -9.06
C GLU A 144 -4.59 23.68 -9.70
N THR A 145 -5.25 22.89 -8.88
CA THR A 145 -6.50 22.25 -9.24
C THR A 145 -7.51 23.35 -9.42
N THR A 146 -7.59 23.90 -10.60
CA THR A 146 -8.69 24.78 -10.96
C THR A 146 -9.89 23.91 -11.26
N ASP A 147 -10.78 23.95 -10.31
CA ASP A 147 -12.14 24.43 -10.42
C ASP A 147 -13.14 23.55 -11.14
N ALA A 148 -14.01 23.09 -10.29
CA ALA A 148 -15.39 22.84 -10.62
C ALA A 148 -16.21 24.14 -10.91
N VAL A 149 -15.58 25.27 -11.25
CA VAL A 149 -16.31 26.53 -11.55
C VAL A 149 -15.71 27.30 -12.74
N GLY A 150 -16.25 27.08 -13.94
CA GLY A 150 -16.62 28.16 -14.85
C GLY A 150 -15.54 29.00 -15.56
N GLY A 151 -14.34 28.52 -15.82
CA GLY A 151 -13.42 29.24 -16.70
C GLY A 151 -13.21 28.49 -18.03
N LYS A 152 -13.59 29.08 -19.18
CA LYS A 152 -13.25 28.57 -20.52
C LYS A 152 -11.72 28.61 -20.72
N ALA A 153 -11.02 27.52 -20.36
CA ALA A 153 -9.69 27.27 -20.83
C ALA A 153 -9.78 26.68 -22.24
N THR A 154 -9.11 27.26 -23.19
CA THR A 154 -8.96 26.69 -24.53
C THR A 154 -8.14 25.40 -24.41
N THR A 155 -8.58 24.32 -25.04
CA THR A 155 -7.99 22.97 -24.99
C THR A 155 -6.53 22.92 -25.45
N SER A 156 -5.98 23.97 -26.05
CA SER A 156 -4.60 24.05 -26.54
C SER A 156 -3.54 24.23 -25.45
N ASP A 157 -3.92 24.73 -24.26
CA ASP A 157 -2.97 25.08 -23.20
C ASP A 157 -2.95 24.08 -22.04
N MET A 158 -3.76 23.03 -22.15
CA MET A 158 -3.85 22.00 -21.11
C MET A 158 -2.98 20.81 -21.45
N LYS A 159 -2.02 20.50 -20.61
CA LYS A 159 -1.25 19.25 -20.65
C LYS A 159 -1.74 18.32 -19.58
N ARG A 160 -1.52 17.03 -19.80
CA ARG A 160 -1.90 15.98 -18.87
C ARG A 160 -0.71 15.05 -18.61
N LYS A 161 -0.48 14.73 -17.34
CA LYS A 161 0.48 13.73 -16.90
C LYS A 161 -0.22 12.69 -16.02
N ALA A 162 0.40 11.54 -15.83
CA ALA A 162 -0.11 10.51 -14.93
C ALA A 162 -0.20 11.00 -13.49
N CYS A 163 -1.24 10.56 -12.78
CA CYS A 163 -1.34 10.69 -11.33
C CYS A 163 -0.74 9.45 -10.65
N TRP A 164 -0.15 9.62 -9.45
CA TRP A 164 0.58 8.57 -8.75
C TRP A 164 0.29 8.54 -7.26
N ASN A 165 0.34 7.34 -6.68
CA ASN A 165 0.46 7.04 -5.26
C ASN A 165 -0.39 7.95 -4.36
N PRO A 166 -1.73 7.84 -4.38
CA PRO A 166 -2.57 8.58 -3.46
C PRO A 166 -2.31 8.18 -2.01
N VAL A 167 -2.37 9.14 -1.12
CA VAL A 167 -2.33 8.95 0.33
C VAL A 167 -3.52 9.67 0.93
N LEU A 168 -4.33 8.95 1.67
CA LEU A 168 -5.41 9.51 2.48
C LEU A 168 -4.90 9.80 3.90
N TYR A 169 -5.20 10.98 4.38
CA TYR A 169 -4.85 11.40 5.74
C TYR A 169 -6.03 12.11 6.40
N LEU A 170 -6.51 11.58 7.52
CA LEU A 170 -7.58 12.17 8.28
C LEU A 170 -7.01 13.22 9.25
N LEU A 171 -7.44 14.46 9.10
CA LEU A 171 -7.05 15.55 9.98
C LEU A 171 -7.77 15.44 11.34
N PRO A 172 -7.20 16.02 12.41
CA PRO A 172 -7.82 16.04 13.74
C PRO A 172 -9.21 16.70 13.77
N ASP A 173 -9.50 17.60 12.83
CA ASP A 173 -10.81 18.26 12.68
C ASP A 173 -11.84 17.41 11.90
N GLY A 174 -11.47 16.18 11.53
CA GLY A 174 -12.32 15.23 10.82
C GLY A 174 -12.36 15.39 9.30
N LYS A 175 -11.58 16.32 8.72
CA LYS A 175 -11.44 16.45 7.26
C LYS A 175 -10.50 15.40 6.71
N LEU A 176 -10.88 14.79 5.60
CA LEU A 176 -10.04 13.86 4.87
C LEU A 176 -9.23 14.61 3.81
N MET A 177 -7.91 14.49 3.89
CA MET A 177 -6.97 15.00 2.90
C MET A 177 -6.58 13.89 1.95
N LEU A 178 -6.46 14.22 0.67
CA LEU A 178 -5.92 13.37 -0.37
C LEU A 178 -4.67 14.02 -0.95
N PHE A 179 -3.54 13.36 -0.77
CA PHE A 179 -2.26 13.73 -1.39
C PHE A 179 -1.98 12.78 -2.54
N PHE A 180 -1.47 13.27 -3.64
CA PHE A 180 -1.04 12.46 -4.76
C PHE A 180 0.05 13.22 -5.54
N LYS A 181 0.74 12.51 -6.43
CA LYS A 181 1.79 13.09 -7.27
C LYS A 181 1.33 13.14 -8.71
N ILE A 182 1.84 14.10 -9.48
CA ILE A 182 1.61 14.24 -10.92
C ILE A 182 2.97 14.27 -11.60
N GLY A 183 3.21 13.39 -12.57
CA GLY A 183 4.47 13.33 -13.29
C GLY A 183 4.41 12.34 -14.46
N LYS A 184 5.38 12.44 -15.35
CA LYS A 184 5.52 11.49 -16.47
C LYS A 184 6.10 10.16 -15.98
N ASP A 185 7.01 10.22 -15.01
CA ASP A 185 7.72 9.06 -14.47
C ASP A 185 8.04 9.29 -12.99
N VAL A 186 8.48 8.24 -12.31
CA VAL A 186 8.93 8.28 -10.90
C VAL A 186 10.08 9.27 -10.67
N ALA A 187 10.86 9.58 -11.70
CA ALA A 187 11.94 10.55 -11.63
C ALA A 187 11.45 12.02 -11.69
N ASP A 188 10.19 12.26 -12.01
CA ASP A 188 9.60 13.59 -12.16
C ASP A 188 9.00 14.15 -10.85
N TRP A 189 9.16 13.45 -9.71
CA TRP A 189 8.57 13.80 -8.40
C TRP A 189 9.51 13.67 -7.23
#